data_bc5f3376b87722fdece363a284cb812f
#
_entry.id   bc5f3376b87722fdece363a284cb812f
#
_cell.length_a   1.000
_cell.length_b   1.000
_cell.length_c   1.000
_cell.angle_alpha   90.00
_cell.angle_beta   90.00
_cell.angle_gamma   90.00
#
_symmetry.space_group_name_H-M   'P 1'
#
loop_
_entity.id
_entity.type
_entity.pdbx_description
1 polymer ?
#
loop_
_entity_poly.entity_id
_entity_poly.type
_entity_poly.pdbx_seq_one_letter_code
_entity_poly.pdbx_strand_id
1 'polypeptide(L)'
;MQVSRRSFIKGALTGGAVTTAFGFDVRPALAQARELKIARTTETHSICPYCAVACSVIIHTLGDKAHNVTPSVVHVEGDPDSPINRGALCSKGITLRQFVVNDRRLTRPLYRAPGSHEWKTIPWDEALERMARLIKNSRDAGFEEKDAEGRLVNRLTNTAMIGGCTDTNEINYLLGKFRFGLGVVAYENQARL
;
A
#
# COMPACT_ATOMS: atom_id res chain seq x y z
N MET A 1 5.36 -21.68 22.29
CA MET A 1 5.22 -20.25 22.64
C MET A 1 6.28 -19.50 21.84
N GLN A 2 5.90 -18.75 20.83
CA GLN A 2 6.83 -17.87 20.13
C GLN A 2 6.85 -16.53 20.87
N VAL A 3 8.01 -16.18 21.40
CA VAL A 3 8.21 -14.89 22.06
C VAL A 3 8.51 -13.86 20.96
N SER A 4 7.71 -12.81 20.84
CA SER A 4 7.99 -11.73 19.90
C SER A 4 9.30 -11.02 20.27
N ARG A 5 10.01 -10.45 19.26
CA ARG A 5 11.24 -9.67 19.50
C ARG A 5 11.02 -8.55 20.52
N ARG A 6 9.86 -7.95 20.52
CA ARG A 6 9.47 -6.89 21.47
C ARG A 6 9.26 -7.46 22.87
N SER A 7 8.59 -8.61 23.00
CA SER A 7 8.42 -9.29 24.28
C SER A 7 9.74 -9.78 24.84
N PHE A 8 10.67 -10.24 23.97
CA PHE A 8 12.03 -10.58 24.36
C PHE A 8 12.80 -9.35 24.88
N ILE A 9 12.74 -8.23 24.16
CA ILE A 9 13.42 -6.98 24.56
C ILE A 9 12.80 -6.44 25.87
N LYS A 10 11.47 -6.44 26.00
CA LYS A 10 10.79 -6.06 27.26
C LYS A 10 11.16 -6.99 28.39
N GLY A 11 11.18 -8.30 28.15
CA GLY A 11 11.62 -9.31 29.13
C GLY A 11 13.09 -9.16 29.52
N ALA A 12 13.97 -8.82 28.58
CA ALA A 12 15.37 -8.52 28.85
C ALA A 12 15.53 -7.24 29.70
N LEU A 13 14.69 -6.22 29.48
CA LEU A 13 14.69 -4.99 30.27
C LEU A 13 14.20 -5.20 31.70
N THR A 14 13.17 -6.07 31.91
CA THR A 14 12.70 -6.43 33.24
C THR A 14 13.57 -7.48 33.92
N GLY A 15 14.19 -8.36 33.13
CA GLY A 15 15.18 -9.36 33.59
C GLY A 15 16.50 -8.75 34.03
N GLY A 16 16.79 -7.50 33.64
CA GLY A 16 18.00 -6.78 34.04
C GLY A 16 18.17 -6.63 35.53
N ALA A 17 17.09 -6.55 36.29
CA ALA A 17 17.14 -6.52 37.75
C ALA A 17 17.57 -7.88 38.34
N VAL A 18 17.29 -8.99 37.66
CA VAL A 18 17.67 -10.35 38.10
C VAL A 18 19.14 -10.61 37.76
N THR A 19 19.65 -10.13 36.62
CA THR A 19 21.05 -10.38 36.22
C THR A 19 22.06 -9.56 37.03
N THR A 20 21.69 -8.38 37.54
CA THR A 20 22.53 -7.62 38.47
C THR A 20 22.72 -8.37 39.80
N ALA A 21 21.77 -9.18 40.21
CA ALA A 21 21.91 -10.06 41.43
C ALA A 21 22.95 -11.17 41.24
N PHE A 22 23.32 -11.52 40.00
CA PHE A 22 24.34 -12.52 39.67
C PHE A 22 25.69 -11.89 39.22
N GLY A 23 25.89 -10.58 39.44
CA GLY A 23 27.15 -9.89 39.15
C GLY A 23 27.40 -9.51 37.70
N PHE A 24 26.41 -9.60 36.79
CA PHE A 24 26.52 -9.15 35.41
C PHE A 24 26.07 -7.71 35.31
N ASP A 25 26.95 -6.82 34.78
CA ASP A 25 26.55 -5.46 34.44
C ASP A 25 25.85 -5.43 33.07
N VAL A 26 24.54 -5.28 33.09
CA VAL A 26 23.69 -5.19 31.87
C VAL A 26 23.48 -3.75 31.38
N ARG A 27 23.99 -2.74 32.10
CA ARG A 27 23.81 -1.32 31.75
C ARG A 27 24.31 -0.98 30.35
N PRO A 28 25.46 -1.49 29.86
CA PRO A 28 25.89 -1.25 28.47
C PRO A 28 24.94 -1.82 27.43
N ALA A 29 24.42 -3.04 27.67
CA ALA A 29 23.45 -3.66 26.75
C ALA A 29 22.11 -2.93 26.76
N LEU A 30 21.65 -2.47 27.93
CA LEU A 30 20.44 -1.66 28.07
C LEU A 30 20.59 -0.28 27.42
N ALA A 31 21.76 0.35 27.47
CA ALA A 31 22.04 1.61 26.80
C ALA A 31 21.98 1.44 25.28
N GLN A 32 22.57 0.38 24.73
CA GLN A 32 22.47 0.06 23.29
C GLN A 32 21.02 -0.30 22.88
N ALA A 33 20.28 -1.04 23.71
CA ALA A 33 18.88 -1.37 23.44
C ALA A 33 17.97 -0.13 23.39
N ARG A 34 18.32 0.94 24.11
CA ARG A 34 17.60 2.22 24.07
C ARG A 34 17.81 3.00 22.78
N GLU A 35 18.87 2.70 22.05
CA GLU A 35 19.19 3.35 20.77
C GLU A 35 18.57 2.65 19.56
N LEU A 36 17.83 1.56 19.75
CA LEU A 36 17.14 0.89 18.67
C LEU A 36 16.14 1.86 18.00
N LYS A 37 16.22 1.95 16.68
CA LYS A 37 15.36 2.85 15.87
C LYS A 37 13.87 2.70 16.17
N ILE A 38 13.43 1.50 16.56
CA ILE A 38 12.03 1.18 16.83
C ILE A 38 11.60 1.42 18.29
N ALA A 39 12.53 1.77 19.19
CA ALA A 39 12.22 1.90 20.62
C ALA A 39 11.23 3.04 20.95
N ARG A 40 11.16 4.06 20.08
CA ARG A 40 10.29 5.25 20.25
C ARG A 40 9.35 5.47 19.06
N THR A 41 9.06 4.42 18.32
CA THR A 41 8.19 4.51 17.14
C THR A 41 6.74 4.29 17.50
N THR A 42 5.87 4.93 16.72
CA THR A 42 4.45 4.54 16.64
C THR A 42 4.33 3.38 15.66
N GLU A 43 3.61 2.34 16.07
CA GLU A 43 3.33 1.16 15.27
C GLU A 43 1.97 1.29 14.60
N THR A 44 1.93 0.99 13.30
CA THR A 44 0.69 0.94 12.53
C THR A 44 0.64 -0.39 11.77
N HIS A 45 -0.43 -1.14 11.97
CA HIS A 45 -0.66 -2.38 11.22
C HIS A 45 -1.17 -2.08 9.81
N SER A 46 -0.66 -2.81 8.83
CA SER A 46 -1.04 -2.66 7.42
C SER A 46 -0.84 -3.97 6.68
N ILE A 47 -1.04 -3.94 5.36
CA ILE A 47 -0.92 -5.10 4.49
C ILE A 47 0.11 -4.80 3.40
N CYS A 48 0.93 -5.81 3.08
CA CYS A 48 1.90 -5.73 1.99
C CYS A 48 1.18 -5.58 0.64
N PRO A 49 1.55 -4.60 -0.22
CA PRO A 49 0.84 -4.31 -1.47
C PRO A 49 1.29 -5.16 -2.67
N TYR A 50 2.23 -6.12 -2.51
CA TYR A 50 2.86 -6.76 -3.67
C TYR A 50 2.09 -7.93 -4.27
N CYS A 51 1.34 -8.69 -3.47
CA CYS A 51 0.62 -9.84 -3.99
C CYS A 51 -0.59 -10.21 -3.13
N ALA A 52 -1.44 -11.09 -3.67
CA ALA A 52 -2.68 -11.54 -3.05
C ALA A 52 -2.50 -12.37 -1.76
N VAL A 53 -1.27 -12.71 -1.36
CA VAL A 53 -0.99 -13.34 -0.06
C VAL A 53 -1.40 -12.43 1.09
N ALA A 54 -1.35 -11.11 0.89
CA ALA A 54 -1.78 -10.11 1.85
C ALA A 54 -1.07 -10.22 3.21
N CYS A 55 0.26 -10.41 3.18
CA CYS A 55 1.06 -10.48 4.41
C CYS A 55 0.85 -9.23 5.26
N SER A 56 0.51 -9.42 6.53
CA SER A 56 0.40 -8.31 7.47
C SER A 56 1.78 -7.78 7.84
N VAL A 57 1.89 -6.46 7.92
CA VAL A 57 3.12 -5.74 8.24
C VAL A 57 2.88 -4.76 9.38
N ILE A 58 3.93 -4.51 10.17
CA ILE A 58 3.98 -3.45 11.17
C ILE A 58 4.86 -2.34 10.60
N ILE A 59 4.30 -1.15 10.50
CA ILE A 59 4.99 0.05 10.03
C ILE A 59 5.38 0.88 11.25
N HIS A 60 6.68 1.12 11.41
CA HIS A 60 7.23 1.94 12.47
C HIS A 60 7.51 3.34 11.96
N THR A 61 6.88 4.34 12.60
CA THR A 61 7.06 5.75 12.27
C THR A 61 7.65 6.53 13.43
N LEU A 62 8.56 7.45 13.12
CA LEU A 62 9.03 8.50 14.04
C LEU A 62 8.42 9.83 13.62
N GLY A 63 8.12 10.65 14.60
CA GLY A 63 7.52 11.97 14.42
C GLY A 63 6.05 11.98 14.81
N ASP A 64 5.57 13.18 15.11
CA ASP A 64 4.18 13.42 15.51
C ASP A 64 3.75 14.78 14.98
N LYS A 65 2.71 14.79 14.15
CA LYS A 65 2.14 16.03 13.60
C LYS A 65 1.59 16.95 14.68
N ALA A 66 1.11 16.41 15.79
CA ALA A 66 0.63 17.20 16.92
C ALA A 66 1.75 18.05 17.56
N HIS A 67 3.00 17.62 17.40
CA HIS A 67 4.20 18.34 17.85
C HIS A 67 4.96 19.00 16.69
N ASN A 68 4.33 19.21 15.52
CA ASN A 68 4.96 19.75 14.30
C ASN A 68 6.16 18.98 13.77
N VAL A 69 6.26 17.68 14.10
CA VAL A 69 7.28 16.79 13.57
C VAL A 69 6.68 15.92 12.48
N THR A 70 7.17 16.05 11.25
CA THR A 70 6.70 15.24 10.11
C THR A 70 7.00 13.77 10.36
N PRO A 71 5.99 12.89 10.41
CA PRO A 71 6.19 11.46 10.59
C PRO A 71 7.01 10.88 9.43
N SER A 72 7.99 10.06 9.75
CA SER A 72 8.80 9.33 8.77
C SER A 72 8.79 7.83 9.04
N VAL A 73 8.70 7.01 7.99
CA VAL A 73 8.78 5.56 8.10
C VAL A 73 10.24 5.16 8.31
N VAL A 74 10.54 4.58 9.47
CA VAL A 74 11.91 4.18 9.84
C VAL A 74 12.14 2.68 9.69
N HIS A 75 11.08 1.86 9.85
CA HIS A 75 11.16 0.41 9.71
C HIS A 75 9.83 -0.18 9.27
N VAL A 76 9.88 -1.32 8.60
CA VAL A 76 8.72 -2.17 8.29
C VAL A 76 9.11 -3.61 8.54
N GLU A 77 8.29 -4.33 9.27
CA GLU A 77 8.49 -5.75 9.56
C GLU A 77 7.19 -6.55 9.42
N GLY A 78 7.29 -7.87 9.36
CA GLY A 78 6.12 -8.75 9.34
C GLY A 78 5.46 -8.81 10.71
N ASP A 79 4.14 -8.82 10.71
CA ASP A 79 3.33 -8.92 11.91
C ASP A 79 3.35 -10.38 12.43
N PRO A 80 3.95 -10.64 13.61
CA PRO A 80 4.01 -11.99 14.16
C PRO A 80 2.65 -12.54 14.60
N ASP A 81 1.68 -11.66 14.87
CA ASP A 81 0.35 -12.05 15.32
C ASP A 81 -0.58 -12.36 14.13
N SER A 82 -0.15 -12.08 12.91
CA SER A 82 -0.89 -12.41 11.70
C SER A 82 -0.97 -13.93 11.48
N PRO A 83 -2.17 -14.51 11.29
CA PRO A 83 -2.31 -15.93 10.97
C PRO A 83 -1.77 -16.29 9.58
N ILE A 84 -1.62 -15.30 8.68
CA ILE A 84 -1.21 -15.49 7.29
C ILE A 84 0.30 -15.70 7.18
N ASN A 85 1.08 -14.75 7.69
CA ASN A 85 2.54 -14.75 7.50
C ASN A 85 3.34 -14.92 8.80
N ARG A 86 2.72 -14.84 9.97
CA ARG A 86 3.35 -15.07 11.28
C ARG A 86 4.71 -14.38 11.43
N GLY A 87 4.80 -13.13 10.99
CA GLY A 87 6.02 -12.32 10.99
C GLY A 87 6.98 -12.59 9.84
N ALA A 88 6.77 -13.60 9.00
CA ALA A 88 7.61 -13.86 7.84
C ALA A 88 7.28 -12.91 6.68
N LEU A 89 8.30 -12.42 5.99
CA LEU A 89 8.17 -11.62 4.77
C LEU A 89 9.13 -12.16 3.70
N CYS A 90 8.70 -12.13 2.45
CA CYS A 90 9.59 -12.37 1.31
C CYS A 90 10.51 -11.15 1.08
N SER A 91 11.47 -11.27 0.18
CA SER A 91 12.43 -10.20 -0.14
C SER A 91 11.75 -8.86 -0.52
N LYS A 92 10.61 -8.88 -1.21
CA LYS A 92 9.85 -7.66 -1.54
C LYS A 92 9.24 -7.02 -0.30
N GLY A 93 8.63 -7.82 0.59
CA GLY A 93 8.02 -7.32 1.83
C GLY A 93 9.03 -6.69 2.77
N ILE A 94 10.22 -7.27 2.90
CA ILE A 94 11.31 -6.73 3.73
C ILE A 94 11.79 -5.38 3.22
N THR A 95 11.73 -5.13 1.90
CA THR A 95 12.18 -3.88 1.27
C THR A 95 11.10 -2.80 1.15
N LEU A 96 9.92 -2.98 1.73
CA LEU A 96 8.83 -2.01 1.64
C LEU A 96 9.23 -0.61 2.10
N ARG A 97 10.04 -0.49 3.16
CA ARG A 97 10.52 0.81 3.61
C ARG A 97 11.28 1.54 2.50
N GLN A 98 12.23 0.86 1.85
CA GLN A 98 13.03 1.45 0.76
C GLN A 98 12.15 1.88 -0.41
N PHE A 99 11.09 1.13 -0.69
CA PHE A 99 10.13 1.50 -1.72
C PHE A 99 9.35 2.77 -1.35
N VAL A 100 8.86 2.87 -0.10
CA VAL A 100 8.06 4.02 0.36
C VAL A 100 8.87 5.31 0.40
N VAL A 101 10.13 5.25 0.89
CA VAL A 101 11.01 6.43 1.06
C VAL A 101 11.95 6.67 -0.13
N ASN A 102 11.70 6.04 -1.28
CA ASN A 102 12.53 6.16 -2.45
C ASN A 102 12.37 7.53 -3.12
N ASP A 103 13.48 8.25 -3.33
CA ASP A 103 13.49 9.56 -4.00
C ASP A 103 13.02 9.50 -5.45
N ARG A 104 13.08 8.31 -6.08
CA ARG A 104 12.58 8.09 -7.45
C ARG A 104 11.08 7.79 -7.50
N ARG A 105 10.39 7.79 -6.36
CA ARG A 105 8.95 7.55 -6.35
C ARG A 105 8.22 8.66 -7.08
N LEU A 106 7.37 8.29 -8.03
CA LEU A 106 6.53 9.24 -8.74
C LEU A 106 5.49 9.83 -7.77
N THR A 107 5.52 11.14 -7.61
CA THR A 107 4.58 11.90 -6.77
C THR A 107 3.59 12.73 -7.57
N ARG A 108 3.80 12.81 -8.88
CA ARG A 108 2.95 13.54 -9.83
C ARG A 108 2.69 12.70 -11.07
N PRO A 109 1.56 12.88 -11.74
CA PRO A 109 1.27 12.23 -13.01
C PRO A 109 2.31 12.57 -14.08
N LEU A 110 2.62 11.60 -14.92
CA LEU A 110 3.41 11.78 -16.14
C LEU A 110 2.50 11.64 -17.34
N TYR A 111 2.60 12.57 -18.26
CA TYR A 111 1.89 12.56 -19.52
C TYR A 111 2.87 12.44 -20.69
N ARG A 112 2.54 11.56 -21.62
CA ARG A 112 3.24 11.45 -22.91
C ARG A 112 2.24 11.70 -24.03
N ALA A 113 2.50 12.73 -24.82
CA ALA A 113 1.65 13.06 -25.96
C ALA A 113 1.69 11.94 -27.02
N PRO A 114 0.61 11.72 -27.80
CA PRO A 114 0.62 10.80 -28.92
C PRO A 114 1.79 11.09 -29.87
N GLY A 115 2.53 10.04 -30.26
CA GLY A 115 3.72 10.15 -31.12
C GLY A 115 4.98 10.72 -30.46
N SER A 116 4.92 11.17 -29.20
CA SER A 116 6.09 11.66 -28.47
C SER A 116 6.82 10.52 -27.76
N HIS A 117 8.15 10.67 -27.61
CA HIS A 117 9.00 9.82 -26.78
C HIS A 117 9.26 10.43 -25.40
N GLU A 118 8.84 11.67 -25.16
CA GLU A 118 9.09 12.40 -23.92
C GLU A 118 7.93 12.32 -22.94
N TRP A 119 8.27 12.11 -21.68
CA TRP A 119 7.33 12.18 -20.57
C TRP A 119 7.41 13.55 -19.90
N LYS A 120 6.25 14.18 -19.68
CA LYS A 120 6.13 15.48 -19.00
C LYS A 120 5.35 15.30 -17.70
N THR A 121 5.85 15.90 -16.63
CA THR A 121 5.09 15.99 -15.39
C THR A 121 3.97 16.99 -15.55
N ILE A 122 2.74 16.60 -15.18
CA ILE A 122 1.56 17.44 -15.19
C ILE A 122 0.91 17.50 -13.81
N PRO A 123 0.14 18.56 -13.49
CA PRO A 123 -0.67 18.62 -12.27
C PRO A 123 -1.74 17.52 -12.24
N TRP A 124 -2.19 17.16 -11.04
CA TRP A 124 -3.26 16.18 -10.87
C TRP A 124 -4.58 16.63 -11.51
N ASP A 125 -4.94 17.91 -11.36
CA ASP A 125 -6.18 18.45 -11.93
C ASP A 125 -6.20 18.34 -13.46
N GLU A 126 -5.09 18.64 -14.11
CA GLU A 126 -4.95 18.46 -15.56
C GLU A 126 -5.05 16.98 -15.95
N ALA A 127 -4.41 16.09 -15.21
CA ALA A 127 -4.48 14.66 -15.48
C ALA A 127 -5.90 14.11 -15.36
N LEU A 128 -6.60 14.48 -14.29
CA LEU A 128 -7.98 14.06 -14.02
C LEU A 128 -8.94 14.62 -15.08
N GLU A 129 -8.80 15.89 -15.46
CA GLU A 129 -9.63 16.50 -16.51
C GLU A 129 -9.43 15.80 -17.87
N ARG A 130 -8.18 15.53 -18.25
CA ARG A 130 -7.87 14.79 -19.49
C ARG A 130 -8.49 13.40 -19.49
N MET A 131 -8.34 12.64 -18.40
CA MET A 131 -8.93 11.29 -18.26
C MET A 131 -10.45 11.35 -18.32
N ALA A 132 -11.08 12.26 -17.58
CA ALA A 132 -12.53 12.40 -17.56
C ALA A 132 -13.08 12.76 -18.94
N ARG A 133 -12.40 13.65 -19.67
CA ARG A 133 -12.78 14.04 -21.02
C ARG A 133 -12.68 12.87 -22.01
N LEU A 134 -11.61 12.08 -21.96
CA LEU A 134 -11.46 10.89 -22.79
C LEU A 134 -12.54 9.85 -22.49
N ILE A 135 -12.83 9.57 -21.22
CA ILE A 135 -13.89 8.66 -20.82
C ILE A 135 -15.25 9.16 -21.31
N LYS A 136 -15.53 10.45 -21.10
CA LYS A 136 -16.78 11.06 -21.57
C LYS A 136 -16.93 10.95 -23.09
N ASN A 137 -15.91 11.31 -23.85
CA ASN A 137 -15.95 11.25 -25.30
C ASN A 137 -16.18 9.80 -25.79
N SER A 138 -15.51 8.84 -25.17
CA SER A 138 -15.69 7.42 -25.48
C SER A 138 -17.12 6.96 -25.18
N ARG A 139 -17.66 7.38 -24.03
CA ARG A 139 -19.04 7.06 -23.66
C ARG A 139 -20.05 7.72 -24.60
N ASP A 140 -19.89 9.00 -24.92
CA ASP A 140 -20.81 9.71 -25.82
C ASP A 140 -20.82 9.09 -27.23
N ALA A 141 -19.70 8.52 -27.67
CA ALA A 141 -19.55 7.90 -28.98
C ALA A 141 -20.02 6.43 -29.04
N GLY A 142 -20.00 5.70 -27.93
CA GLY A 142 -20.17 4.24 -27.95
C GLY A 142 -21.13 3.65 -26.93
N PHE A 143 -21.91 4.49 -26.22
CA PHE A 143 -22.90 3.98 -25.26
C PHE A 143 -24.17 3.55 -25.98
N GLU A 144 -24.58 2.32 -25.75
CA GLU A 144 -25.79 1.73 -26.26
C GLU A 144 -26.81 1.56 -25.14
N GLU A 145 -27.90 2.32 -25.18
CA GLU A 145 -29.01 2.17 -24.24
C GLU A 145 -29.84 0.90 -24.54
N LYS A 146 -30.10 0.67 -25.82
CA LYS A 146 -30.87 -0.49 -26.31
C LYS A 146 -30.11 -1.21 -27.40
N ASP A 147 -30.27 -2.52 -27.46
CA ASP A 147 -29.74 -3.33 -28.56
C ASP A 147 -30.63 -3.27 -29.83
N ALA A 148 -30.22 -3.99 -30.87
CA ALA A 148 -30.97 -4.07 -32.15
C ALA A 148 -32.40 -4.63 -32.01
N GLU A 149 -32.64 -5.42 -30.97
CA GLU A 149 -33.94 -6.02 -30.66
C GLU A 149 -34.79 -5.13 -29.72
N GLY A 150 -34.31 -3.93 -29.37
CA GLY A 150 -34.98 -2.96 -28.51
C GLY A 150 -34.91 -3.26 -27.00
N ARG A 151 -34.11 -4.24 -26.58
CA ARG A 151 -33.91 -4.59 -25.17
C ARG A 151 -32.97 -3.58 -24.51
N LEU A 152 -33.30 -3.17 -23.29
CA LEU A 152 -32.46 -2.27 -22.50
C LEU A 152 -31.15 -2.98 -22.09
N VAL A 153 -30.01 -2.49 -22.55
CA VAL A 153 -28.69 -3.08 -22.31
C VAL A 153 -27.72 -2.14 -21.55
N ASN A 154 -27.87 -0.83 -21.66
CA ASN A 154 -27.04 0.19 -20.99
C ASN A 154 -25.55 -0.16 -20.99
N ARG A 155 -24.97 -0.41 -22.17
CA ARG A 155 -23.60 -0.93 -22.29
C ARG A 155 -22.68 0.03 -23.03
N LEU A 156 -21.39 -0.03 -22.66
CA LEU A 156 -20.27 0.66 -23.31
C LEU A 156 -19.29 -0.41 -23.79
N THR A 157 -19.19 -0.57 -25.12
CA THR A 157 -18.41 -1.67 -25.75
C THR A 157 -17.05 -1.20 -26.30
N ASN A 158 -16.87 0.10 -26.49
CA ASN A 158 -15.61 0.68 -27.03
C ASN A 158 -14.59 1.02 -25.93
N THR A 159 -14.85 0.66 -24.70
CA THR A 159 -13.97 0.90 -23.56
C THR A 159 -13.83 -0.38 -22.74
N ALA A 160 -12.59 -0.71 -22.37
CA ALA A 160 -12.26 -1.81 -21.48
C ALA A 160 -11.59 -1.29 -20.21
N MET A 161 -11.76 -2.01 -19.10
CA MET A 161 -11.06 -1.76 -17.85
C MET A 161 -10.29 -3.00 -17.41
N ILE A 162 -9.09 -2.80 -16.89
CA ILE A 162 -8.24 -3.85 -16.36
C ILE A 162 -7.93 -3.52 -14.91
N GLY A 163 -8.19 -4.45 -14.01
CA GLY A 163 -7.89 -4.37 -12.58
C GLY A 163 -6.62 -5.13 -12.20
N GLY A 164 -6.15 -4.92 -10.98
CA GLY A 164 -5.05 -5.65 -10.36
C GLY A 164 -5.54 -6.69 -9.33
N CYS A 165 -4.65 -7.56 -8.88
CA CYS A 165 -4.92 -8.53 -7.81
C CYS A 165 -4.42 -8.08 -6.44
N THR A 166 -3.77 -6.93 -6.36
CA THR A 166 -3.11 -6.40 -5.15
C THR A 166 -3.86 -5.24 -4.51
N ASP A 167 -5.02 -4.91 -5.05
CA ASP A 167 -5.87 -3.83 -4.55
C ASP A 167 -6.67 -4.28 -3.32
N THR A 168 -7.03 -3.33 -2.46
CA THR A 168 -7.90 -3.59 -1.32
C THR A 168 -9.34 -3.90 -1.77
N ASN A 169 -10.13 -4.51 -0.88
CA ASN A 169 -11.55 -4.79 -1.14
C ASN A 169 -12.33 -3.52 -1.46
N GLU A 170 -12.03 -2.40 -0.79
CA GLU A 170 -12.66 -1.11 -0.99
C GLU A 170 -12.40 -0.57 -2.40
N ILE A 171 -11.15 -0.65 -2.87
CA ILE A 171 -10.79 -0.24 -4.24
C ILE A 171 -11.50 -1.11 -5.27
N ASN A 172 -11.50 -2.43 -5.09
CA ASN A 172 -12.20 -3.35 -6.00
C ASN A 172 -13.71 -3.07 -6.04
N TYR A 173 -14.32 -2.77 -4.89
CA TYR A 173 -15.73 -2.37 -4.82
C TYR A 173 -16.00 -1.06 -5.56
N LEU A 174 -15.17 -0.04 -5.37
CA LEU A 174 -15.28 1.25 -6.07
C LEU A 174 -15.09 1.10 -7.58
N LEU A 175 -14.10 0.31 -8.02
CA LEU A 175 -13.89 0.00 -9.44
C LEU A 175 -15.11 -0.70 -10.05
N GLY A 176 -15.70 -1.66 -9.31
CA GLY A 176 -16.95 -2.31 -9.71
C GLY A 176 -18.09 -1.31 -9.90
N LYS A 177 -18.33 -0.43 -8.92
CA LYS A 177 -19.36 0.63 -9.02
C LYS A 177 -19.10 1.58 -10.18
N PHE A 178 -17.85 2.02 -10.35
CA PHE A 178 -17.44 2.92 -11.43
C PHE A 178 -17.68 2.29 -12.80
N ARG A 179 -17.28 1.02 -12.97
CA ARG A 179 -17.51 0.25 -14.19
C ARG A 179 -18.98 0.16 -14.54
N PHE A 180 -19.83 -0.23 -13.57
CA PHE A 180 -21.27 -0.34 -13.77
C PHE A 180 -21.92 1.03 -14.05
N GLY A 181 -21.51 2.09 -13.37
CA GLY A 181 -21.98 3.45 -13.61
C GLY A 181 -21.65 3.97 -15.01
N LEU A 182 -20.54 3.55 -15.60
CA LEU A 182 -20.17 3.86 -16.98
C LEU A 182 -20.82 2.93 -18.01
N GLY A 183 -21.28 1.75 -17.61
CA GLY A 183 -21.81 0.71 -18.50
C GLY A 183 -20.73 -0.13 -19.18
N VAL A 184 -19.48 -0.10 -18.70
CA VAL A 184 -18.36 -0.86 -19.28
C VAL A 184 -18.58 -2.36 -19.07
N VAL A 185 -18.65 -3.12 -20.14
CA VAL A 185 -18.85 -4.59 -20.12
C VAL A 185 -17.54 -5.35 -20.14
N ALA A 186 -16.52 -4.85 -20.84
CA ALA A 186 -15.20 -5.46 -20.92
C ALA A 186 -14.39 -5.10 -19.67
N TYR A 187 -14.37 -6.00 -18.71
CA TYR A 187 -13.56 -5.87 -17.48
C TYR A 187 -12.81 -7.17 -17.22
N GLU A 188 -11.53 -7.04 -17.04
CA GLU A 188 -10.68 -8.18 -16.73
C GLU A 188 -9.72 -7.86 -15.58
N ASN A 189 -9.23 -8.88 -14.92
CA ASN A 189 -8.29 -8.77 -13.82
C ASN A 189 -7.02 -9.54 -14.15
N GLN A 190 -5.87 -9.00 -13.77
CA GLN A 190 -4.56 -9.59 -14.04
C GLN A 190 -4.46 -11.05 -13.56
N ALA A 191 -5.08 -11.40 -12.44
CA ALA A 191 -5.04 -12.75 -11.89
C ALA A 191 -5.94 -13.75 -12.65
N ARG A 192 -6.79 -13.27 -13.55
CA ARG A 192 -7.71 -14.11 -14.33
C ARG A 192 -7.22 -14.40 -15.76
N LEU A 193 -6.26 -13.61 -16.23
CA LEU A 193 -5.68 -13.78 -17.57
C LEU A 193 -4.76 -15.01 -17.64
#